data_39726930254580e0c8b969ef4e15dc24
#
_entry.id   39726930254580e0c8b969ef4e15dc24
#
_cell.length_a   1.000
_cell.length_b   1.000
_cell.length_c   1.000
_cell.angle_alpha   90.00
_cell.angle_beta   90.00
_cell.angle_gamma   90.00
#
_symmetry.space_group_name_H-M   'P 1'
#
loop_
_entity.id
_entity.type
_entity.pdbx_description
1 polymer ?
#
loop_
_entity_poly.entity_id
_entity_poly.type
_entity_poly.pdbx_seq_one_letter_code
_entity_poly.pdbx_strand_id
1 'polypeptide(L)' 'MTDFYFAVGSADPRDVFIVIGDNWVHYKRCETEEIARILVDGQNESRRDDNA' A
#
# COMPACT_ATOMS: atom_id res chain seq x y z
N MET A 1 -15.51 -11.24 3.95
CA MET A 1 -14.89 -10.31 3.04
C MET A 1 -13.58 -9.78 3.63
N THR A 2 -12.53 -9.76 2.84
CA THR A 2 -11.22 -9.36 3.34
C THR A 2 -10.96 -7.89 3.06
N ASP A 3 -10.71 -7.14 4.12
CA ASP A 3 -10.34 -5.74 3.98
C ASP A 3 -8.83 -5.60 4.09
N PHE A 4 -8.25 -4.96 3.10
CA PHE A 4 -6.84 -4.68 3.15
C PHE A 4 -6.57 -3.35 2.45
N TYR A 5 -5.40 -2.78 2.74
CA TYR A 5 -5.00 -1.55 2.09
C TYR A 5 -3.48 -1.56 1.93
N PHE A 6 -2.98 -0.65 1.10
CA PHE A 6 -1.55 -0.53 0.86
C PHE A 6 -0.98 0.58 1.71
N ALA A 7 0.25 0.41 2.17
CA ALA A 7 0.92 1.39 3.00
C ALA A 7 2.42 1.33 2.77
N VAL A 8 3.10 2.44 3.05
CA VAL A 8 4.56 2.46 2.98
C VAL A 8 5.11 2.03 4.33
N GLY A 9 6.31 1.44 4.30
CA GLY A 9 6.95 0.98 5.53
C GLY A 9 7.41 2.14 6.40
N SER A 10 7.38 1.93 7.71
CA SER A 10 7.82 2.97 8.62
C SER A 10 9.34 3.04 8.72
N ALA A 11 10.01 1.91 8.55
CA ALA A 11 11.48 1.89 8.58
C ALA A 11 12.06 2.43 7.28
N ASP A 12 11.44 2.09 6.15
CA ASP A 12 11.91 2.53 4.85
C ASP A 12 10.68 2.83 3.99
N PRO A 13 10.41 4.11 3.70
CA PRO A 13 9.21 4.47 2.95
C PRO A 13 9.22 4.02 1.49
N ARG A 14 10.32 3.45 1.02
CA ARG A 14 10.36 2.89 -0.32
C ARG A 14 9.73 1.51 -0.40
N ASP A 15 9.57 0.85 0.74
CA ASP A 15 8.94 -0.45 0.79
C ASP A 15 7.42 -0.30 0.86
N VAL A 16 6.72 -1.06 0.04
CA VAL A 16 5.27 -1.04 0.02
C VAL A 16 4.76 -2.33 0.64
N PHE A 17 3.79 -2.19 1.53
CA PHE A 17 3.21 -3.32 2.24
C PHE A 17 1.72 -3.38 1.96
N ILE A 18 1.19 -4.59 2.05
CA ILE A 18 -0.25 -4.80 2.08
C ILE A 18 -0.61 -5.09 3.53
N VAL A 19 -1.53 -4.29 4.06
CA VAL A 19 -1.95 -4.45 5.46
C VAL A 19 -3.28 -5.16 5.47
N ILE A 20 -3.29 -6.36 6.04
CA ILE A 20 -4.48 -7.20 6.13
C ILE A 20 -4.75 -7.42 7.61
N GLY A 21 -5.78 -6.74 8.14
CA GLY A 21 -6.01 -6.79 9.56
C GLY A 21 -4.83 -6.23 10.31
N ASP A 22 -4.21 -7.06 11.14
CA ASP A 22 -3.02 -6.66 11.91
C ASP A 22 -1.73 -7.11 11.25
N ASN A 23 -1.81 -7.72 10.08
CA ASN A 23 -0.64 -8.30 9.44
C ASN A 23 -0.14 -7.40 8.31
N TRP A 24 1.17 -7.15 8.32
CA TRP A 24 1.82 -6.39 7.27
C TRP A 24 2.62 -7.34 6.40
N VAL A 25 2.26 -7.43 5.11
CA VAL A 25 2.93 -8.32 4.17
C VAL A 25 3.66 -7.47 3.16
N HIS A 26 4.95 -7.73 3.00
CA HIS A 26 5.77 -6.99 2.05
C HIS A 26 5.28 -7.25 0.63
N TYR A 27 5.00 -6.17 -0.09
CA TYR A 27 4.50 -6.26 -1.46
C TYR A 27 5.63 -6.06 -2.46
N LYS A 28 6.29 -4.91 -2.41
CA LYS A 28 7.42 -4.66 -3.28
C LYS A 28 8.20 -3.45 -2.78
N ARG A 29 9.42 -3.30 -3.29
CA ARG A 29 10.26 -2.15 -2.97
C ARG A 29 10.34 -1.27 -4.22
N CYS A 30 10.12 0.02 -4.05
CA CYS A 30 10.22 0.99 -5.12
C CYS A 30 11.59 1.66 -5.08
N GLU A 31 11.93 2.34 -6.16
CA GLU A 31 13.22 3.01 -6.24
C GLU A 31 13.28 4.25 -5.36
N THR A 32 12.16 4.95 -5.22
CA THR A 32 12.12 6.15 -4.41
C THR A 32 10.86 6.16 -3.56
N GLU A 33 10.88 6.99 -2.53
CA GLU A 33 9.73 7.16 -1.67
C GLU A 33 8.54 7.70 -2.46
N GLU A 34 8.82 8.61 -3.37
CA GLU A 34 7.76 9.21 -4.16
C GLU A 34 7.01 8.18 -4.98
N ILE A 35 7.76 7.27 -5.60
CA ILE A 35 7.14 6.21 -6.40
C ILE A 35 6.31 5.30 -5.51
N ALA A 36 6.81 4.98 -4.34
CA ALA A 36 6.08 4.14 -3.40
C ALA A 36 4.77 4.78 -2.99
N ARG A 37 4.77 6.07 -2.74
CA ARG A 37 3.57 6.80 -2.33
C ARG A 37 2.55 6.87 -3.45
N ILE A 38 3.02 7.09 -4.66
CA ILE A 38 2.13 7.12 -5.82
C ILE A 38 1.46 5.77 -6.00
N LEU A 39 2.24 4.70 -5.85
CA LEU A 39 1.70 3.35 -5.99
C LEU A 39 0.66 3.06 -4.92
N VAL A 40 0.97 3.42 -3.67
CA VAL A 40 0.04 3.20 -2.57
C VAL A 40 -1.25 3.99 -2.79
N ASP A 41 -1.11 5.25 -3.16
CA ASP A 41 -2.28 6.09 -3.42
C ASP A 41 -3.14 5.53 -4.53
N GLY A 42 -2.50 5.13 -5.63
CA GLY A 42 -3.23 4.59 -6.77
C GLY A 42 -3.98 3.32 -6.43
N GLN A 43 -3.33 2.42 -5.70
CA GLN A 43 -3.97 1.16 -5.33
C GLN A 43 -5.13 1.38 -4.37
N ASN A 44 -4.94 2.24 -3.38
CA ASN A 44 -6.00 2.49 -2.41
C ASN A 44 -7.17 3.24 -3.06
N GLU A 45 -6.86 4.14 -3.96
CA GLU A 45 -7.88 4.88 -4.69
C GLU A 45 -8.72 3.95 -5.55
N SER A 46 -8.07 3.03 -6.23
CA SER A 46 -8.74 2.08 -7.10
C SER A 46 -9.72 1.21 -6.32
N ARG A 47 -9.33 0.82 -5.12
CA ARG A 47 -10.20 0.00 -4.28
C ARG A 47 -11.36 0.80 -3.73
N ARG A 48 -11.14 2.08 -3.48
CA ARG A 48 -12.21 2.93 -2.97
C ARG A 48 -13.33 3.09 -3.99
N ASP A 49 -12.99 3.11 -5.26
CA ASP A 49 -13.95 3.28 -6.33
C ASP A 49 -14.96 2.15 -6.38
N ASP A 50 -14.60 0.99 -5.87
CA ASP A 50 -15.50 -0.15 -5.88
C ASP A 50 -16.75 0.09 -5.08
N ASN A 51 -16.71 1.07 -4.19
CA ASN A 51 -17.85 1.38 -3.31
C ASN A 51 -18.69 2.53 -3.83
N ALA A 52 -18.30 3.11 -4.90
CA ALA A 52 -19.00 4.27 -5.43
C ALA A 52 -20.30 3.92 -6.11
#